data_bfd325abd00be2c85246aa768d7cb272
#
_entry.id   bfd325abd00be2c85246aa768d7cb272
#
_cell.length_a   1.000
_cell.length_b   1.000
_cell.length_c   1.000
_cell.angle_alpha   90.00
_cell.angle_beta   90.00
_cell.angle_gamma   90.00
#
_symmetry.space_group_name_H-M   'P 1'
#
loop_
_entity.id
_entity.type
_entity.pdbx_description
1 polymer ?
#
loop_
_entity_poly.entity_id
_entity_poly.type
_entity_poly.pdbx_seq_one_letter_code
_entity_poly.pdbx_strand_id
1 'polypeptide(L)'
;THIPIPKVTFLVWGKVRMEQLIEELKQDFYIAFFETTTEGVYNGELISLTENKGTAIRRTAELLHENADNTIAFGDSMNDYQMIRDAACGVAMGNADEKLKAIADRVCETVWEDGVICELKRMHII
;
A
#
# COMPACT_ATOMS: atom_id res chain seq x y z
N THR A 1 0.52 28.87 -10.59
CA THR A 1 -0.60 28.06 -10.10
C THR A 1 -0.04 26.72 -9.69
N HIS A 2 -0.06 26.40 -8.40
CA HIS A 2 0.44 25.13 -7.90
C HIS A 2 -0.69 24.10 -8.02
N ILE A 3 -0.57 23.16 -8.95
CA ILE A 3 -1.54 22.06 -9.08
C ILE A 3 -1.01 20.92 -8.23
N PRO A 4 -1.70 20.49 -7.17
CA PRO A 4 -1.28 19.35 -6.40
C PRO A 4 -1.36 18.08 -7.26
N ILE A 5 -0.27 17.33 -7.34
CA ILE A 5 -0.22 16.04 -8.02
C ILE A 5 -0.43 14.95 -6.95
N PRO A 6 -1.61 14.33 -6.88
CA PRO A 6 -1.93 13.39 -5.80
C PRO A 6 -1.22 12.03 -5.97
N LYS A 7 -0.78 11.71 -7.19
CA LYS A 7 -0.21 10.40 -7.52
C LYS A 7 0.61 10.47 -8.81
N VAL A 8 1.72 9.75 -8.85
CA VAL A 8 2.52 9.56 -10.06
C VAL A 8 2.69 8.07 -10.31
N THR A 9 2.26 7.61 -11.49
CA THR A 9 2.55 6.27 -11.99
C THR A 9 3.62 6.37 -13.05
N PHE A 10 4.51 5.39 -13.12
CA PHE A 10 5.58 5.38 -14.12
C PHE A 10 5.65 4.05 -14.87
N LEU A 11 6.22 4.11 -16.04
CA LEU A 11 6.60 2.97 -16.87
C LEU A 11 8.02 3.19 -17.38
N VAL A 12 8.91 2.22 -17.11
CA VAL A 12 10.34 2.32 -17.47
C VAL A 12 10.77 1.09 -18.24
N TRP A 13 11.50 1.30 -19.33
CA TRP A 13 12.11 0.25 -20.14
C TRP A 13 13.59 0.14 -19.81
N GLY A 14 14.01 -1.07 -19.45
CA GLY A 14 15.41 -1.43 -19.20
C GLY A 14 15.83 -1.25 -17.75
N LYS A 15 16.56 -2.24 -17.25
CA LYS A 15 17.02 -2.32 -15.86
C LYS A 15 17.86 -1.11 -15.42
N VAL A 16 18.76 -0.65 -16.29
CA VAL A 16 19.64 0.49 -15.97
C VAL A 16 18.85 1.77 -15.68
N ARG A 17 17.82 2.05 -16.49
CA ARG A 17 16.97 3.21 -16.28
C ARG A 17 16.13 3.09 -15.02
N MET A 18 15.66 1.88 -14.71
CA MET A 18 14.93 1.60 -13.47
C MET A 18 15.83 1.85 -12.24
N GLU A 19 17.08 1.37 -12.27
CA GLU A 19 18.04 1.58 -11.19
C GLU A 19 18.37 3.08 -11.01
N GLN A 20 18.52 3.83 -12.11
CA GLN A 20 18.70 5.29 -12.06
C GLN A 20 17.52 6.00 -11.44
N LEU A 21 16.28 5.64 -11.83
CA LEU A 21 15.05 6.21 -11.24
C LEU A 21 14.99 5.98 -9.73
N ILE A 22 15.33 4.77 -9.27
CA ILE A 22 15.38 4.47 -7.84
C ILE A 22 16.39 5.39 -7.13
N GLU A 23 17.62 5.46 -7.64
CA GLU A 23 18.68 6.25 -7.01
C GLU A 23 18.33 7.74 -6.91
N GLU A 24 17.68 8.29 -7.92
CA GLU A 24 17.30 9.70 -7.95
C GLU A 24 16.12 10.03 -7.03
N LEU A 25 15.17 9.08 -6.85
CA LEU A 25 13.89 9.38 -6.20
C LEU A 25 13.69 8.74 -4.82
N LYS A 26 14.51 7.76 -4.43
CA LYS A 26 14.34 7.01 -3.17
C LYS A 26 14.39 7.85 -1.90
N GLN A 27 14.97 9.03 -1.93
CA GLN A 27 15.05 9.94 -0.78
C GLN A 27 13.76 10.73 -0.57
N ASP A 28 13.00 10.95 -1.63
CA ASP A 28 11.78 11.77 -1.61
C ASP A 28 10.51 10.92 -1.68
N PHE A 29 10.62 9.70 -2.23
CA PHE A 29 9.48 8.83 -2.47
C PHE A 29 9.75 7.39 -2.06
N TYR A 30 8.70 6.74 -1.57
CA TYR A 30 8.62 5.29 -1.58
C TYR A 30 8.21 4.84 -2.98
N ILE A 31 8.96 3.90 -3.56
CA ILE A 31 8.73 3.42 -4.93
C ILE A 31 8.08 2.04 -4.84
N ALA A 32 6.79 1.97 -5.12
CA ALA A 32 6.04 0.72 -5.19
C ALA A 32 6.10 0.18 -6.61
N PHE A 33 6.69 -0.99 -6.81
CA PHE A 33 6.68 -1.69 -8.08
C PHE A 33 5.49 -2.63 -8.16
N PHE A 34 4.93 -2.76 -9.36
CA PHE A 34 3.91 -3.73 -9.69
C PHE A 34 4.52 -4.86 -10.53
N GLU A 35 3.92 -6.04 -10.42
CA GLU A 35 4.29 -7.15 -11.29
C GLU A 35 3.99 -6.81 -12.74
N THR A 36 4.90 -7.20 -13.64
CA THR A 36 4.75 -7.05 -15.07
C THR A 36 5.08 -8.37 -15.76
N THR A 37 4.32 -8.72 -16.78
CA THR A 37 4.55 -9.91 -17.60
C THR A 37 5.50 -9.65 -18.77
N THR A 38 5.88 -8.39 -18.99
CA THR A 38 6.77 -7.99 -20.09
C THR A 38 8.19 -7.85 -19.57
N GLU A 39 9.09 -8.67 -20.10
CA GLU A 39 10.50 -8.64 -19.74
C GLU A 39 11.14 -7.27 -20.04
N GLY A 40 11.92 -6.78 -19.08
CA GLY A 40 12.61 -5.49 -19.20
C GLY A 40 11.71 -4.26 -19.07
N VAL A 41 10.42 -4.44 -18.76
CA VAL A 41 9.49 -3.36 -18.45
C VAL A 41 9.25 -3.33 -16.95
N TYR A 42 9.35 -2.15 -16.36
CA TYR A 42 9.08 -1.90 -14.92
C TYR A 42 8.01 -0.83 -14.80
N ASN A 43 7.00 -1.09 -14.02
CA ASN A 43 5.97 -0.12 -13.71
C ASN A 43 5.75 -0.01 -12.21
N GLY A 44 5.22 1.11 -11.78
CA GLY A 44 4.98 1.34 -10.38
C GLY A 44 4.42 2.72 -10.08
N GLU A 45 4.44 3.04 -8.80
CA GLU A 45 3.98 4.32 -8.27
C GLU A 45 5.05 4.98 -7.41
N LEU A 46 5.13 6.30 -7.52
CA LEU A 46 5.84 7.16 -6.58
C LEU A 46 4.86 7.59 -5.49
N ILE A 47 5.17 7.21 -4.26
CA ILE A 47 4.34 7.49 -3.08
C ILE A 47 5.12 8.45 -2.19
N SER A 48 4.50 9.57 -1.82
CA SER A 48 5.10 10.52 -0.90
C SER A 48 5.47 9.85 0.42
N LEU A 49 6.63 10.18 0.96
CA LEU A 49 7.04 9.69 2.29
C LEU A 49 6.22 10.33 3.42
N THR A 50 5.66 11.51 3.19
CA THR A 50 4.90 12.29 4.20
C THR A 50 3.39 12.21 4.02
N GLU A 51 2.91 12.12 2.77
CA GLU A 51 1.47 12.07 2.44
C GLU A 51 1.18 10.77 1.70
N ASN A 52 0.77 9.75 2.42
CA ASN A 52 0.53 8.41 1.91
C ASN A 52 -0.70 7.77 2.59
N LYS A 53 -1.07 6.57 2.20
CA LYS A 53 -2.23 5.86 2.77
C LYS A 53 -2.12 5.62 4.28
N GLY A 54 -0.91 5.43 4.81
CA GLY A 54 -0.70 5.25 6.25
C GLY A 54 -0.92 6.55 7.03
N THR A 55 -0.38 7.67 6.57
CA THR A 55 -0.65 8.97 7.20
C THR A 55 -2.12 9.37 7.07
N ALA A 56 -2.79 8.97 5.96
CA ALA A 56 -4.20 9.22 5.76
C ALA A 56 -5.10 8.50 6.77
N ILE A 57 -4.77 7.26 7.17
CA ILE A 57 -5.51 6.54 8.21
C ILE A 57 -5.51 7.34 9.52
N ARG A 58 -4.34 7.74 10.02
CA ARG A 58 -4.21 8.50 11.26
C ARG A 58 -4.98 9.82 11.20
N ARG A 59 -4.80 10.55 10.10
CA ARG A 59 -5.51 11.82 9.89
C ARG A 59 -7.03 11.65 9.82
N THR A 60 -7.51 10.55 9.22
CA THR A 60 -8.95 10.24 9.18
C THR A 60 -9.48 9.92 10.58
N ALA A 61 -8.77 9.12 11.38
CA ALA A 61 -9.14 8.85 12.75
C ALA A 61 -9.24 10.14 13.58
N GLU A 62 -8.23 11.01 13.48
CA GLU A 62 -8.25 12.33 14.15
C GLU A 62 -9.46 13.18 13.75
N LEU A 63 -9.78 13.25 12.45
CA LEU A 63 -10.93 14.00 11.94
C LEU A 63 -12.28 13.46 12.42
N LEU A 64 -12.35 12.15 12.63
CA LEU A 64 -13.54 11.48 13.17
C LEU A 64 -13.58 11.48 14.70
N HIS A 65 -12.59 12.05 15.37
CA HIS A 65 -12.41 12.01 16.84
C HIS A 65 -12.33 10.57 17.37
N GLU A 66 -11.78 9.66 16.56
CA GLU A 66 -11.54 8.27 16.90
C GLU A 66 -10.07 8.02 17.27
N ASN A 67 -9.84 6.95 18.05
CA ASN A 67 -8.47 6.53 18.35
C ASN A 67 -7.88 5.80 17.14
N ALA A 68 -6.65 6.15 16.77
CA ALA A 68 -5.90 5.44 15.72
C ALA A 68 -5.71 3.94 16.04
N ASP A 69 -5.73 3.55 17.33
CA ASP A 69 -5.69 2.16 17.77
C ASP A 69 -6.95 1.35 17.42
N ASN A 70 -7.99 2.01 16.93
CA ASN A 70 -9.25 1.39 16.48
C ASN A 70 -9.32 1.28 14.95
N THR A 71 -8.20 1.26 14.26
CA THR A 71 -8.16 1.22 12.80
C THR A 71 -7.82 -0.18 12.28
N ILE A 72 -8.51 -0.58 11.22
CA ILE A 72 -8.19 -1.79 10.46
C ILE A 72 -7.97 -1.39 9.02
N ALA A 73 -6.93 -1.92 8.40
CA ALA A 73 -6.64 -1.70 6.99
C ALA A 73 -6.53 -3.03 6.24
N PHE A 74 -7.09 -3.07 5.04
CA PHE A 74 -6.96 -4.18 4.12
C PHE A 74 -6.20 -3.73 2.88
N GLY A 75 -5.26 -4.55 2.40
CA GLY A 75 -4.44 -4.22 1.24
C GLY A 75 -3.97 -5.46 0.49
N ASP A 76 -3.65 -5.30 -0.79
CA ASP A 76 -3.22 -6.40 -1.66
C ASP A 76 -1.93 -6.11 -2.44
N SER A 77 -1.47 -4.87 -2.48
CA SER A 77 -0.29 -4.49 -3.26
C SER A 77 0.67 -3.57 -2.50
N MET A 78 1.88 -3.42 -3.01
CA MET A 78 2.93 -2.67 -2.32
C MET A 78 2.65 -1.18 -2.17
N ASN A 79 1.68 -0.61 -2.88
CA ASN A 79 1.21 0.75 -2.62
C ASN A 79 0.37 0.89 -1.33
N ASP A 80 -0.01 -0.23 -0.72
CA ASP A 80 -0.71 -0.30 0.56
C ASP A 80 0.26 -0.48 1.75
N TYR A 81 1.56 -0.62 1.48
CA TYR A 81 2.57 -0.93 2.48
C TYR A 81 2.48 -0.03 3.73
N GLN A 82 2.45 1.30 3.54
CA GLN A 82 2.37 2.24 4.66
C GLN A 82 1.04 2.12 5.41
N MET A 83 -0.05 1.85 4.69
CA MET A 83 -1.38 1.68 5.27
C MET A 83 -1.44 0.44 6.16
N ILE A 84 -0.96 -0.70 5.67
CA ILE A 84 -0.90 -1.97 6.41
C ILE A 84 0.00 -1.86 7.64
N ARG A 85 1.16 -1.21 7.51
CA ARG A 85 2.10 -1.02 8.60
C ARG A 85 1.58 -0.07 9.70
N ASP A 86 0.86 1.00 9.31
CA ASP A 86 0.52 2.12 10.19
C ASP A 86 -0.89 2.00 10.80
N ALA A 87 -1.73 1.09 10.33
CA ALA A 87 -3.01 0.75 10.98
C ALA A 87 -2.77 0.00 12.29
N ALA A 88 -3.73 0.06 13.21
CA ALA A 88 -3.68 -0.73 14.44
C ALA A 88 -3.81 -2.24 14.16
N CYS A 89 -4.47 -2.62 13.06
CA CYS A 89 -4.50 -3.97 12.55
C CYS A 89 -4.39 -3.92 11.02
N GLY A 90 -3.24 -4.28 10.49
CA GLY A 90 -3.00 -4.41 9.06
C GLY A 90 -3.31 -5.82 8.56
N VAL A 91 -4.21 -5.95 7.61
CA VAL A 91 -4.63 -7.23 7.04
C VAL A 91 -4.24 -7.29 5.57
N ALA A 92 -3.39 -8.22 5.20
CA ALA A 92 -3.08 -8.51 3.81
C ALA A 92 -4.11 -9.47 3.21
N MET A 93 -4.55 -9.19 1.98
CA MET A 93 -5.41 -10.11 1.23
C MET A 93 -4.65 -11.38 0.86
N GLY A 94 -5.33 -12.51 0.73
CA GLY A 94 -4.73 -13.79 0.35
C GLY A 94 -4.02 -13.77 -1.01
N ASN A 95 -4.47 -12.89 -1.90
CA ASN A 95 -3.84 -12.63 -3.21
C ASN A 95 -2.80 -11.49 -3.17
N ALA A 96 -2.42 -10.99 -2.00
CA ALA A 96 -1.46 -9.89 -1.87
C ALA A 96 -0.03 -10.31 -2.22
N ASP A 97 0.81 -9.30 -2.51
CA ASP A 97 2.26 -9.47 -2.62
C ASP A 97 2.83 -10.11 -1.32
N GLU A 98 3.75 -11.06 -1.48
CA GLU A 98 4.35 -11.78 -0.34
C GLU A 98 5.09 -10.84 0.63
N LYS A 99 5.65 -9.73 0.13
CA LYS A 99 6.28 -8.71 0.97
C LYS A 99 5.26 -7.96 1.82
N LEU A 100 4.05 -7.75 1.29
CA LEU A 100 2.95 -7.14 2.04
C LEU A 100 2.43 -8.09 3.10
N LYS A 101 2.25 -9.37 2.77
CA LYS A 101 1.87 -10.41 3.74
C LYS A 101 2.87 -10.52 4.88
N ALA A 102 4.17 -10.37 4.58
CA ALA A 102 5.23 -10.49 5.57
C ALA A 102 5.21 -9.39 6.66
N ILE A 103 4.60 -8.24 6.40
CA ILE A 103 4.52 -7.11 7.35
C ILE A 103 3.12 -6.94 7.95
N ALA A 104 2.13 -7.65 7.44
CA ALA A 104 0.77 -7.58 7.94
C ALA A 104 0.60 -8.34 9.26
N ASP A 105 -0.26 -7.84 10.13
CA ASP A 105 -0.61 -8.53 11.38
C ASP A 105 -1.42 -9.79 11.11
N ARG A 106 -2.18 -9.80 10.01
CA ARG A 106 -3.05 -10.90 9.61
C ARG A 106 -3.07 -11.06 8.09
N VAL A 107 -3.37 -12.28 7.65
CA VAL A 107 -3.65 -12.58 6.23
C VAL A 107 -5.04 -13.21 6.16
N CYS A 108 -5.92 -12.61 5.37
CA CYS A 108 -7.26 -13.15 5.14
C CYS A 108 -7.32 -13.96 3.83
N GLU A 109 -8.51 -14.44 3.50
CA GLU A 109 -8.77 -15.08 2.21
C GLU A 109 -8.57 -14.09 1.05
N THR A 110 -8.57 -14.62 -0.16
CA THR A 110 -8.41 -13.80 -1.37
C THR A 110 -9.65 -12.92 -1.62
N VAL A 111 -9.51 -11.94 -2.50
CA VAL A 111 -10.64 -11.09 -2.93
C VAL A 111 -11.79 -11.91 -3.57
N TRP A 112 -11.46 -13.03 -4.19
CA TRP A 112 -12.44 -13.94 -4.83
C TRP A 112 -13.21 -14.82 -3.83
N GLU A 113 -12.77 -14.85 -2.59
CA GLU A 113 -13.34 -15.65 -1.49
C GLU A 113 -13.97 -14.76 -0.41
N ASP A 114 -14.32 -13.52 -0.77
CA ASP A 114 -14.88 -12.53 0.16
C ASP A 114 -14.00 -12.26 1.40
N GLY A 115 -12.67 -12.26 1.20
CA GLY A 115 -11.67 -12.21 2.27
C GLY A 115 -11.92 -11.13 3.32
N VAL A 116 -12.28 -9.90 2.91
CA VAL A 116 -12.58 -8.81 3.84
C VAL A 116 -13.76 -9.15 4.75
N ILE A 117 -14.86 -9.66 4.18
CA ILE A 117 -16.07 -10.00 4.94
C ILE A 117 -15.80 -11.16 5.90
N CYS A 118 -15.09 -12.19 5.41
CA CYS A 118 -14.71 -13.35 6.22
C CYS A 118 -13.85 -12.92 7.42
N GLU A 119 -12.90 -12.03 7.21
CA GLU A 119 -12.02 -11.56 8.26
C GLU A 119 -12.74 -10.67 9.28
N LEU A 120 -13.60 -9.75 8.84
CA LEU A 120 -14.41 -8.92 9.74
C LEU A 120 -15.34 -9.76 10.63
N LYS A 121 -15.93 -10.85 10.10
CA LYS A 121 -16.70 -11.82 10.88
C LYS A 121 -15.81 -12.57 11.88
N ARG A 122 -14.62 -13.01 11.47
CA ARG A 122 -13.65 -13.70 12.35
C ARG A 122 -13.17 -12.80 13.49
N MET A 123 -13.11 -11.50 13.25
CA MET A 123 -12.77 -10.49 14.25
C MET A 123 -13.98 -10.05 15.09
N HIS A 124 -15.20 -10.58 14.85
CA HIS A 124 -16.45 -10.21 15.52
C HIS A 124 -16.83 -8.72 15.38
N ILE A 125 -16.51 -8.12 14.24
CA ILE A 125 -16.85 -6.73 13.93
C ILE A 125 -18.22 -6.64 13.26
N ILE A 126 -18.57 -7.66 12.48
CA ILE A 126 -19.88 -7.81 11.83
C ILE A 126 -20.43 -9.20 12.05
#